data_7d6da5d5275c09bae1c59a42b90caf2b
#
_entry.id   7d6da5d5275c09bae1c59a42b90caf2b
#
_cell.length_a   1.000
_cell.length_b   1.000
_cell.length_c   1.000
_cell.angle_alpha   90.00
_cell.angle_beta   90.00
_cell.angle_gamma   90.00
#
_symmetry.space_group_name_H-M   'P 1'
#
loop_
_entity.id
_entity.type
_entity.pdbx_description
1 polymer ?
#
loop_
_entity_poly.entity_id
_entity_poly.type
_entity_poly.pdbx_seq_one_letter_code
_entity_poly.pdbx_strand_id
1 'polypeptide(L)'
;DTIIRDRAAAGEILSPRVVASNMAVSVPGGHMAGSLAYEARTPEETAAYVEKIAAEKPDLIKLMITGGVMDAEVVGEPGVLRMEPPLVKAACDKAHALGMKVAAHVESPEGVRVALENGVDSIEHGAKPDADILRLFRERGAFQISTISPAVPYALFDRSISHATYEQQENGKVVFEGIVALARAC
;
A
#
# COMPACT_ATOMS: atom_id res chain seq x y z
N ASP A 1 8.05 4.51 13.80
CA ASP A 1 8.10 3.03 13.82
C ASP A 1 9.51 2.50 14.03
N THR A 2 10.55 3.14 13.47
CA THR A 2 11.97 2.76 13.65
C THR A 2 12.40 2.67 15.12
N ILE A 3 11.93 3.56 15.99
CA ILE A 3 12.21 3.51 17.45
C ILE A 3 11.73 2.19 18.06
N ILE A 4 10.52 1.73 17.70
CA ILE A 4 9.97 0.45 18.20
C ILE A 4 10.77 -0.71 17.63
N ARG A 5 11.11 -0.68 16.35
CA ARG A 5 11.97 -1.67 15.71
C ARG A 5 13.31 -1.82 16.44
N ASP A 6 13.97 -0.69 16.70
CA ASP A 6 15.30 -0.68 17.32
C ASP A 6 15.25 -1.18 18.77
N ARG A 7 14.22 -0.80 19.53
CA ARG A 7 14.01 -1.30 20.89
C ARG A 7 13.66 -2.80 20.92
N ALA A 8 12.89 -3.28 19.93
CA ALA A 8 12.61 -4.70 19.77
C ALA A 8 13.89 -5.48 19.44
N ALA A 9 14.71 -4.96 18.51
CA ALA A 9 16.00 -5.56 18.15
C ALA A 9 16.99 -5.57 19.31
N ALA A 10 16.95 -4.58 20.18
CA ALA A 10 17.75 -4.52 21.40
C ALA A 10 17.25 -5.44 22.55
N GLY A 11 16.09 -6.08 22.37
CA GLY A 11 15.49 -6.93 23.42
C GLY A 11 14.83 -6.16 24.57
N GLU A 12 14.63 -4.85 24.42
CA GLU A 12 13.99 -4.01 25.44
C GLU A 12 12.48 -4.22 25.53
N ILE A 13 11.87 -4.68 24.46
CA ILE A 13 10.45 -5.03 24.38
C ILE A 13 10.27 -6.41 23.74
N LEU A 14 9.33 -7.19 24.25
CA LEU A 14 8.93 -8.45 23.65
C LEU A 14 8.10 -8.17 22.39
N SER A 15 8.64 -8.50 21.23
CA SER A 15 8.05 -8.21 19.93
C SER A 15 8.53 -9.21 18.88
N PRO A 16 7.74 -9.51 17.84
CA PRO A 16 8.26 -10.11 16.63
C PRO A 16 9.28 -9.16 15.98
N ARG A 17 10.01 -9.68 14.98
CA ARG A 17 10.86 -8.80 14.16
C ARG A 17 10.01 -7.74 13.47
N VAL A 18 10.39 -6.47 13.62
CA VAL A 18 9.70 -5.32 13.03
C VAL A 18 10.45 -4.87 11.78
N VAL A 19 9.70 -4.60 10.71
CA VAL A 19 10.16 -3.92 9.49
C VAL A 19 9.33 -2.65 9.36
N ALA A 20 9.97 -1.49 9.29
CA ALA A 20 9.32 -0.20 9.46
C ALA A 20 9.51 0.71 8.24
N SER A 21 8.44 1.41 7.84
CA SER A 21 8.48 2.43 6.78
C SER A 21 8.45 3.87 7.31
N ASN A 22 8.07 4.09 8.57
CA ASN A 22 7.74 5.39 9.15
C ASN A 22 6.60 6.08 8.37
N MET A 23 6.77 7.35 7.94
CA MET A 23 5.77 8.04 7.12
C MET A 23 5.70 7.44 5.72
N ALA A 24 4.51 7.44 5.13
CA ALA A 24 4.33 7.11 3.72
C ALA A 24 4.39 8.36 2.83
N VAL A 25 4.31 8.15 1.51
CA VAL A 25 4.06 9.21 0.53
C VAL A 25 2.72 8.96 -0.14
N SER A 26 1.91 10.00 -0.21
CA SER A 26 0.60 10.07 -0.84
C SER A 26 0.50 11.33 -1.70
N VAL A 27 -0.72 11.66 -2.12
CA VAL A 27 -1.05 12.89 -2.83
C VAL A 27 -2.12 13.66 -2.04
N PRO A 28 -2.36 14.95 -2.30
CA PRO A 28 -3.46 15.69 -1.70
C PRO A 28 -4.80 14.98 -1.91
N GLY A 29 -5.54 14.74 -0.83
CA GLY A 29 -6.80 13.98 -0.85
C GLY A 29 -6.63 12.48 -1.13
N GLY A 30 -5.42 11.97 -1.15
CA GLY A 30 -5.13 10.54 -1.26
C GLY A 30 -5.24 9.82 0.08
N HIS A 31 -5.11 8.49 0.03
CA HIS A 31 -5.20 7.65 1.23
C HIS A 31 -4.18 8.07 2.29
N MET A 32 -4.64 8.21 3.54
CA MET A 32 -3.86 8.64 4.71
C MET A 32 -3.13 10.00 4.56
N ALA A 33 -3.47 10.80 3.56
CA ALA A 33 -2.88 12.12 3.32
C ALA A 33 -3.02 13.03 4.55
N GLY A 34 -1.95 13.75 4.88
CA GLY A 34 -1.91 14.70 6.01
C GLY A 34 -1.93 14.05 7.41
N SER A 35 -2.02 12.73 7.52
CA SER A 35 -1.98 12.01 8.80
C SER A 35 -0.76 11.07 8.89
N LEU A 36 -0.73 10.00 8.13
CA LEU A 36 0.35 9.01 8.09
C LEU A 36 1.17 9.07 6.79
N ALA A 37 0.86 10.00 5.89
CA ALA A 37 1.55 10.19 4.64
C ALA A 37 1.82 11.67 4.34
N TYR A 38 2.99 11.96 3.76
CA TYR A 38 3.29 13.24 3.14
C TYR A 38 2.54 13.38 1.83
N GLU A 39 2.11 14.60 1.50
CA GLU A 39 1.36 14.90 0.27
C GLU A 39 2.28 15.47 -0.80
N ALA A 40 2.59 14.67 -1.81
CA ALA A 40 3.38 15.09 -2.96
C ALA A 40 2.49 15.49 -4.15
N ARG A 41 2.81 16.58 -4.81
CA ARG A 41 2.11 17.09 -6.01
C ARG A 41 2.91 16.91 -7.29
N THR A 42 4.22 16.78 -7.17
CA THR A 42 5.12 16.63 -8.32
C THR A 42 6.12 15.47 -8.11
N PRO A 43 6.69 14.95 -9.19
CA PRO A 43 7.77 13.95 -9.08
C PRO A 43 8.94 14.42 -8.22
N GLU A 44 9.29 15.70 -8.27
CA GLU A 44 10.38 16.30 -7.49
C GLU A 44 10.05 16.31 -6.00
N GLU A 45 8.82 16.72 -5.64
CA GLU A 45 8.34 16.66 -4.24
C GLU A 45 8.30 15.22 -3.74
N THR A 46 7.86 14.28 -4.58
CA THR A 46 7.85 12.84 -4.25
C THR A 46 9.25 12.34 -3.93
N ALA A 47 10.23 12.63 -4.78
CA ALA A 47 11.62 12.24 -4.56
C ALA A 47 12.20 12.89 -3.29
N ALA A 48 11.86 14.16 -3.03
CA ALA A 48 12.30 14.86 -1.82
C ALA A 48 11.71 14.25 -0.52
N TYR A 49 10.44 13.83 -0.54
CA TYR A 49 9.85 13.12 0.61
C TYR A 49 10.47 11.75 0.83
N VAL A 50 10.76 10.99 -0.24
CA VAL A 50 11.49 9.72 -0.12
C VAL A 50 12.86 9.94 0.53
N GLU A 51 13.61 10.96 0.12
CA GLU A 51 14.92 11.31 0.71
C GLU A 51 14.79 11.71 2.17
N LYS A 52 13.77 12.51 2.52
CA LYS A 52 13.47 12.89 3.90
C LYS A 52 13.16 11.68 4.78
N ILE A 53 12.34 10.74 4.29
CA ILE A 53 12.00 9.51 5.01
C ILE A 53 13.24 8.63 5.17
N ALA A 54 14.04 8.46 4.11
CA ALA A 54 15.26 7.66 4.14
C ALA A 54 16.27 8.15 5.19
N ALA A 55 16.33 9.46 5.46
CA ALA A 55 17.18 10.01 6.50
C ALA A 55 16.83 9.51 7.91
N GLU A 56 15.60 9.04 8.14
CA GLU A 56 15.15 8.43 9.39
C GLU A 56 15.50 6.93 9.48
N LYS A 57 16.19 6.38 8.47
CA LYS A 57 16.67 4.99 8.37
C LYS A 57 15.56 3.94 8.53
N PRO A 58 14.42 4.05 7.82
CA PRO A 58 13.44 2.97 7.76
C PRO A 58 14.00 1.79 6.96
N ASP A 59 13.28 0.66 6.99
CA ASP A 59 13.67 -0.53 6.23
C ASP A 59 13.19 -0.48 4.77
N LEU A 60 12.13 0.27 4.51
CA LEU A 60 11.52 0.43 3.18
C LEU A 60 10.78 1.78 3.06
N ILE A 61 10.43 2.14 1.85
CA ILE A 61 9.56 3.29 1.54
C ILE A 61 8.12 2.78 1.32
N LYS A 62 7.13 3.48 1.87
CA LYS A 62 5.70 3.17 1.69
C LYS A 62 5.03 4.23 0.82
N LEU A 63 4.26 3.77 -0.19
CA LEU A 63 3.41 4.60 -1.03
C LEU A 63 1.93 4.28 -0.79
N MET A 64 1.07 5.30 -0.95
CA MET A 64 -0.38 5.17 -0.99
C MET A 64 -0.84 5.49 -2.42
N ILE A 65 -0.94 4.47 -3.28
CA ILE A 65 -1.18 4.66 -4.71
C ILE A 65 -2.66 4.81 -5.02
N THR A 66 -3.50 4.04 -4.35
CA THR A 66 -4.96 4.13 -4.50
C THR A 66 -5.63 4.63 -3.24
N GLY A 67 -6.91 4.97 -3.34
CA GLY A 67 -7.82 5.00 -2.20
C GLY A 67 -7.99 3.62 -1.57
N GLY A 68 -8.82 3.52 -0.55
CA GLY A 68 -9.11 2.28 0.14
C GLY A 68 -10.55 2.24 0.65
N VAL A 69 -10.91 1.15 1.35
CA VAL A 69 -12.26 0.94 1.90
C VAL A 69 -12.76 2.13 2.72
N MET A 70 -11.85 2.79 3.47
CA MET A 70 -12.23 3.84 4.42
C MET A 70 -12.50 5.20 3.80
N ASP A 71 -11.97 5.45 2.60
CA ASP A 71 -12.07 6.73 1.88
C ASP A 71 -12.67 6.56 0.47
N ALA A 72 -13.29 5.42 0.20
CA ALA A 72 -13.99 5.17 -1.05
C ALA A 72 -15.29 6.02 -1.15
N GLU A 73 -15.42 6.73 -2.25
CA GLU A 73 -16.57 7.60 -2.53
C GLU A 73 -17.70 6.87 -3.27
N VAL A 74 -17.37 5.75 -3.93
CA VAL A 74 -18.30 4.99 -4.78
C VAL A 74 -18.33 3.53 -4.34
N VAL A 75 -19.53 3.00 -4.21
CA VAL A 75 -19.73 1.57 -3.90
C VAL A 75 -19.24 0.70 -5.05
N GLY A 76 -18.38 -0.27 -4.74
CA GLY A 76 -17.74 -1.16 -5.72
C GLY A 76 -16.41 -0.67 -6.27
N GLU A 77 -15.97 0.55 -5.91
CA GLU A 77 -14.71 1.15 -6.38
C GLU A 77 -13.81 1.57 -5.19
N PRO A 78 -13.34 0.63 -4.36
CA PRO A 78 -12.55 0.96 -3.18
C PRO A 78 -11.21 1.60 -3.52
N GLY A 79 -10.58 1.17 -4.62
CA GLY A 79 -9.20 1.48 -4.96
C GLY A 79 -9.03 2.46 -6.12
N VAL A 80 -9.75 3.58 -6.14
CA VAL A 80 -9.55 4.61 -7.17
C VAL A 80 -8.10 5.07 -7.18
N LEU A 81 -7.49 5.13 -8.38
CA LEU A 81 -6.12 5.62 -8.54
C LEU A 81 -6.01 7.08 -8.06
N ARG A 82 -5.07 7.37 -7.19
CA ARG A 82 -4.81 8.70 -6.63
C ARG A 82 -3.41 9.19 -6.97
N MET A 83 -2.42 8.31 -6.89
CA MET A 83 -1.03 8.65 -7.18
C MET A 83 -0.69 8.26 -8.62
N GLU A 84 -0.54 9.27 -9.47
CA GLU A 84 -0.28 9.10 -10.89
C GLU A 84 1.08 8.43 -11.19
N PRO A 85 1.23 7.70 -12.31
CA PRO A 85 2.44 6.96 -12.66
C PRO A 85 3.76 7.75 -12.54
N PRO A 86 3.86 9.04 -12.96
CA PRO A 86 5.11 9.79 -12.81
C PRO A 86 5.57 9.98 -11.36
N LEU A 87 4.62 10.10 -10.41
CA LEU A 87 4.93 10.23 -8.99
C LEU A 87 5.42 8.88 -8.44
N VAL A 88 4.73 7.78 -8.79
CA VAL A 88 5.12 6.43 -8.38
C VAL A 88 6.52 6.11 -8.88
N LYS A 89 6.80 6.42 -10.16
CA LYS A 89 8.12 6.21 -10.75
C LYS A 89 9.20 7.01 -10.02
N ALA A 90 8.96 8.29 -9.75
CA ALA A 90 9.92 9.13 -9.05
C ALA A 90 10.24 8.60 -7.64
N ALA A 91 9.23 8.10 -6.92
CA ALA A 91 9.42 7.48 -5.63
C ALA A 91 10.29 6.22 -5.71
N CYS A 92 9.96 5.32 -6.66
CA CYS A 92 10.69 4.06 -6.84
C CYS A 92 12.13 4.31 -7.29
N ASP A 93 12.35 5.18 -8.28
CA ASP A 93 13.70 5.53 -8.76
C ASP A 93 14.56 6.09 -7.61
N LYS A 94 14.02 7.00 -6.79
CA LYS A 94 14.74 7.58 -5.66
C LYS A 94 15.01 6.54 -4.57
N ALA A 95 14.02 5.74 -4.20
CA ALA A 95 14.19 4.70 -3.18
C ALA A 95 15.24 3.66 -3.60
N HIS A 96 15.17 3.17 -4.82
CA HIS A 96 16.14 2.21 -5.36
C HIS A 96 17.56 2.79 -5.46
N ALA A 97 17.69 4.07 -5.84
CA ALA A 97 18.99 4.76 -5.83
C ALA A 97 19.59 4.86 -4.41
N LEU A 98 18.76 4.85 -3.37
CA LEU A 98 19.16 4.80 -1.97
C LEU A 98 19.30 3.37 -1.42
N GLY A 99 19.13 2.34 -2.26
CA GLY A 99 19.21 0.94 -1.88
C GLY A 99 18.01 0.42 -1.09
N MET A 100 16.87 1.13 -1.14
CA MET A 100 15.65 0.81 -0.40
C MET A 100 14.59 0.19 -1.29
N LYS A 101 13.79 -0.73 -0.72
CA LYS A 101 12.62 -1.31 -1.36
C LYS A 101 11.39 -0.42 -1.20
N VAL A 102 10.41 -0.60 -2.10
CA VAL A 102 9.15 0.17 -2.09
C VAL A 102 7.97 -0.77 -1.92
N ALA A 103 7.15 -0.52 -0.90
CA ALA A 103 5.86 -1.15 -0.67
C ALA A 103 4.73 -0.18 -1.00
N ALA A 104 3.64 -0.67 -1.60
CA ALA A 104 2.52 0.19 -1.96
C ALA A 104 1.17 -0.34 -1.45
N HIS A 105 0.36 0.54 -0.84
CA HIS A 105 -1.06 0.30 -0.64
C HIS A 105 -1.78 0.39 -1.98
N VAL A 106 -2.46 -0.68 -2.37
CA VAL A 106 -3.16 -0.79 -3.64
C VAL A 106 -4.39 -1.69 -3.51
N GLU A 107 -5.56 -1.18 -3.86
CA GLU A 107 -6.84 -1.90 -3.77
C GLU A 107 -7.65 -1.91 -5.09
N SER A 108 -6.98 -1.72 -6.24
CA SER A 108 -7.60 -1.88 -7.56
C SER A 108 -6.65 -2.52 -8.58
N PRO A 109 -7.19 -3.20 -9.63
CA PRO A 109 -6.37 -3.76 -10.70
C PRO A 109 -5.53 -2.71 -11.44
N GLU A 110 -6.08 -1.51 -11.67
CA GLU A 110 -5.37 -0.39 -12.28
C GLU A 110 -4.18 0.04 -11.42
N GLY A 111 -4.42 0.24 -10.11
CA GLY A 111 -3.35 0.59 -9.18
C GLY A 111 -2.24 -0.45 -9.12
N VAL A 112 -2.58 -1.76 -9.19
CA VAL A 112 -1.57 -2.85 -9.23
C VAL A 112 -0.69 -2.72 -10.48
N ARG A 113 -1.29 -2.45 -11.65
CA ARG A 113 -0.51 -2.23 -12.89
C ARG A 113 0.40 -1.02 -12.75
N VAL A 114 -0.14 0.11 -12.34
CA VAL A 114 0.65 1.35 -12.14
C VAL A 114 1.80 1.10 -11.18
N ALA A 115 1.57 0.43 -10.05
CA ALA A 115 2.60 0.11 -9.09
C ALA A 115 3.73 -0.75 -9.70
N LEU A 116 3.38 -1.88 -10.31
CA LEU A 116 4.35 -2.83 -10.84
C LEU A 116 5.12 -2.28 -12.05
N GLU A 117 4.45 -1.57 -12.95
CA GLU A 117 5.07 -0.96 -14.12
C GLU A 117 6.10 0.11 -13.72
N ASN A 118 5.88 0.80 -12.61
CA ASN A 118 6.73 1.88 -12.13
C ASN A 118 7.75 1.46 -11.05
N GLY A 119 7.87 0.15 -10.76
CA GLY A 119 8.98 -0.38 -9.99
C GLY A 119 8.71 -0.66 -8.52
N VAL A 120 7.45 -0.72 -8.08
CA VAL A 120 7.11 -1.14 -6.72
C VAL A 120 7.53 -2.60 -6.49
N ASP A 121 8.15 -2.88 -5.35
CA ASP A 121 8.67 -4.20 -4.99
C ASP A 121 7.65 -5.09 -4.28
N SER A 122 6.71 -4.50 -3.52
CA SER A 122 5.62 -5.25 -2.89
C SER A 122 4.30 -4.52 -2.94
N ILE A 123 3.24 -5.29 -3.17
CA ILE A 123 1.85 -4.83 -3.17
C ILE A 123 1.20 -5.26 -1.85
N GLU A 124 0.83 -4.27 -1.05
CA GLU A 124 0.01 -4.48 0.13
C GLU A 124 -1.46 -4.57 -0.29
N HIS A 125 -2.20 -5.51 0.25
CA HIS A 125 -3.56 -5.88 -0.12
C HIS A 125 -3.62 -6.50 -1.51
N GLY A 126 -3.68 -5.69 -2.53
CA GLY A 126 -3.83 -6.09 -3.93
C GLY A 126 -5.30 -6.14 -4.36
N ALA A 127 -5.53 -6.62 -5.56
CA ALA A 127 -6.84 -6.65 -6.20
C ALA A 127 -7.00 -7.92 -7.04
N LYS A 128 -8.20 -8.16 -7.56
CA LYS A 128 -8.48 -9.31 -8.42
C LYS A 128 -7.56 -9.29 -9.65
N PRO A 129 -6.71 -10.33 -9.82
CA PRO A 129 -5.73 -10.34 -10.90
C PRO A 129 -6.36 -10.77 -12.22
N ASP A 130 -5.74 -10.34 -13.30
CA ASP A 130 -5.84 -10.94 -14.61
C ASP A 130 -4.47 -11.47 -15.08
N ALA A 131 -4.41 -12.01 -16.28
CA ALA A 131 -3.18 -12.60 -16.82
C ALA A 131 -2.03 -11.57 -16.93
N ASP A 132 -2.34 -10.31 -17.19
CA ASP A 132 -1.37 -9.24 -17.33
C ASP A 132 -0.76 -8.86 -15.97
N ILE A 133 -1.57 -8.71 -14.94
CA ILE A 133 -1.11 -8.48 -13.57
C ILE A 133 -0.19 -9.62 -13.11
N LEU A 134 -0.57 -10.87 -13.33
CA LEU A 134 0.26 -12.02 -12.96
C LEU A 134 1.58 -12.08 -13.74
N ARG A 135 1.58 -11.65 -15.00
CA ARG A 135 2.79 -11.50 -15.81
C ARG A 135 3.71 -10.42 -15.20
N LEU A 136 3.15 -9.25 -14.87
CA LEU A 136 3.90 -8.15 -14.25
C LEU A 136 4.55 -8.56 -12.92
N PHE A 137 3.84 -9.25 -12.02
CA PHE A 137 4.44 -9.77 -10.78
C PHE A 137 5.68 -10.63 -11.06
N ARG A 138 5.58 -11.55 -12.02
CA ARG A 138 6.71 -12.44 -12.38
C ARG A 138 7.88 -11.69 -13.01
N GLU A 139 7.60 -10.78 -13.96
CA GLU A 139 8.63 -10.01 -14.66
C GLU A 139 9.37 -9.05 -13.74
N ARG A 140 8.68 -8.47 -12.76
CA ARG A 140 9.25 -7.53 -11.78
C ARG A 140 9.88 -8.22 -10.57
N GLY A 141 9.59 -9.50 -10.34
CA GLY A 141 9.98 -10.20 -9.12
C GLY A 141 9.35 -9.59 -7.87
N ALA A 142 8.19 -8.94 -8.03
CA ALA A 142 7.44 -8.36 -6.93
C ALA A 142 6.61 -9.43 -6.21
N PHE A 143 6.16 -9.11 -4.98
CA PHE A 143 5.36 -10.03 -4.19
C PHE A 143 4.16 -9.33 -3.55
N GLN A 144 3.14 -10.11 -3.18
CA GLN A 144 1.97 -9.62 -2.46
C GLN A 144 2.15 -9.82 -0.96
N ILE A 145 1.76 -8.80 -0.18
CA ILE A 145 1.49 -8.90 1.25
C ILE A 145 -0.03 -8.84 1.42
N SER A 146 -0.65 -9.98 1.58
CA SER A 146 -2.10 -10.14 1.40
C SER A 146 -2.96 -9.41 2.44
N THR A 147 -2.46 -9.18 3.67
CA THR A 147 -3.18 -8.42 4.71
C THR A 147 -4.68 -8.80 4.85
N ILE A 148 -5.01 -10.08 4.77
CA ILE A 148 -6.40 -10.58 4.75
C ILE A 148 -7.16 -10.19 6.03
N SER A 149 -6.49 -10.20 7.19
CA SER A 149 -7.12 -10.00 8.49
C SER A 149 -7.93 -8.70 8.61
N PRO A 150 -7.45 -7.53 8.19
CA PRO A 150 -8.25 -6.29 8.20
C PRO A 150 -9.48 -6.31 7.28
N ALA A 151 -9.46 -7.10 6.22
CA ALA A 151 -10.57 -7.18 5.27
C ALA A 151 -11.68 -8.17 5.71
N VAL A 152 -11.36 -9.13 6.60
CA VAL A 152 -12.29 -10.16 7.10
C VAL A 152 -13.57 -9.58 7.70
N PRO A 153 -13.55 -8.54 8.55
CA PRO A 153 -14.77 -7.99 9.14
C PRO A 153 -15.80 -7.54 8.11
N TYR A 154 -15.34 -6.95 7.00
CA TYR A 154 -16.23 -6.47 5.93
C TYR A 154 -16.86 -7.62 5.15
N ALA A 155 -16.12 -8.72 4.95
CA ALA A 155 -16.57 -9.85 4.13
C ALA A 155 -17.43 -10.85 4.90
N LEU A 156 -17.12 -11.11 6.17
CA LEU A 156 -17.66 -12.24 6.92
C LEU A 156 -18.57 -11.84 8.09
N PHE A 157 -18.55 -10.59 8.54
CA PHE A 157 -19.35 -10.16 9.68
C PHE A 157 -20.50 -9.24 9.26
N ASP A 158 -21.61 -9.35 9.97
CA ASP A 158 -22.71 -8.40 9.85
C ASP A 158 -22.27 -6.99 10.31
N ARG A 159 -22.89 -5.96 9.76
CA ARG A 159 -22.55 -4.56 10.09
C ARG A 159 -22.78 -4.19 11.56
N SER A 160 -23.66 -4.91 12.25
CA SER A 160 -23.84 -4.73 13.71
C SER A 160 -22.59 -5.15 14.49
N ILE A 161 -21.72 -5.98 13.90
CA ILE A 161 -20.46 -6.47 14.49
C ILE A 161 -19.28 -5.66 13.96
N SER A 162 -19.21 -5.47 12.64
CA SER A 162 -18.11 -4.73 11.99
C SER A 162 -18.18 -3.21 12.21
N HIS A 163 -19.35 -2.69 12.57
CA HIS A 163 -19.66 -1.26 12.66
C HIS A 163 -19.38 -0.46 11.38
N ALA A 164 -19.28 -1.15 10.24
CA ALA A 164 -19.04 -0.54 8.93
C ALA A 164 -20.30 0.16 8.41
N THR A 165 -20.13 1.22 7.62
CA THR A 165 -21.21 1.74 6.80
C THR A 165 -21.58 0.74 5.70
N TYR A 166 -22.68 0.97 4.99
CA TYR A 166 -23.04 0.12 3.84
C TYR A 166 -21.95 0.16 2.76
N GLU A 167 -21.46 1.34 2.44
CA GLU A 167 -20.42 1.56 1.44
C GLU A 167 -19.10 0.86 1.83
N GLN A 168 -18.67 1.00 3.08
CA GLN A 168 -17.48 0.33 3.60
C GLN A 168 -17.62 -1.19 3.55
N GLN A 169 -18.80 -1.73 3.87
CA GLN A 169 -19.06 -3.17 3.82
C GLN A 169 -18.94 -3.69 2.38
N GLU A 170 -19.59 -3.04 1.42
CA GLU A 170 -19.57 -3.48 0.03
C GLU A 170 -18.17 -3.33 -0.58
N ASN A 171 -17.50 -2.20 -0.34
CA ASN A 171 -16.13 -2.00 -0.81
C ASN A 171 -15.14 -2.96 -0.15
N GLY A 172 -15.31 -3.24 1.13
CA GLY A 172 -14.50 -4.22 1.86
C GLY A 172 -14.66 -5.64 1.34
N LYS A 173 -15.85 -6.03 0.88
CA LYS A 173 -16.05 -7.32 0.18
C LYS A 173 -15.26 -7.40 -1.12
N VAL A 174 -15.30 -6.34 -1.94
CA VAL A 174 -14.53 -6.26 -3.19
C VAL A 174 -13.03 -6.43 -2.93
N VAL A 175 -12.51 -5.72 -1.92
CA VAL A 175 -11.10 -5.81 -1.52
C VAL A 175 -10.77 -7.22 -1.02
N PHE A 176 -11.58 -7.78 -0.13
CA PHE A 176 -11.36 -9.14 0.38
C PHE A 176 -11.30 -10.18 -0.72
N GLU A 177 -12.28 -10.18 -1.64
CA GLU A 177 -12.30 -11.10 -2.78
C GLU A 177 -11.08 -10.92 -3.68
N GLY A 178 -10.68 -9.68 -3.93
CA GLY A 178 -9.49 -9.33 -4.70
C GLY A 178 -8.20 -9.86 -4.07
N ILE A 179 -8.01 -9.61 -2.78
CA ILE A 179 -6.84 -10.09 -2.01
C ILE A 179 -6.73 -11.62 -2.07
N VAL A 180 -7.84 -12.32 -1.80
CA VAL A 180 -7.87 -13.79 -1.80
C VAL A 180 -7.62 -14.35 -3.21
N ALA A 181 -8.20 -13.72 -4.24
CA ALA A 181 -7.99 -14.14 -5.62
C ALA A 181 -6.53 -13.99 -6.04
N LEU A 182 -5.88 -12.87 -5.70
CA LEU A 182 -4.47 -12.64 -6.00
C LEU A 182 -3.57 -13.61 -5.23
N ALA A 183 -3.80 -13.79 -3.94
CA ALA A 183 -3.02 -14.70 -3.10
C ALA A 183 -3.10 -16.18 -3.54
N ARG A 184 -4.17 -16.57 -4.21
CA ARG A 184 -4.30 -17.92 -4.79
C ARG A 184 -3.62 -18.08 -6.15
N ALA A 185 -3.37 -16.98 -6.83
CA ALA A 185 -2.82 -16.95 -8.19
C ALA A 185 -1.29 -16.71 -8.23
N CYS A 186 -0.72 -16.11 -7.18
CA CYS A 186 0.72 -15.96 -6.96
C CYS A 186 1.32 -17.17 -6.24
#